data_ff92000ec4e648e9856535e75eced1c6
#
_entry.id   ff92000ec4e648e9856535e75eced1c6
#
_cell.length_a   1.000
_cell.length_b   1.000
_cell.length_c   1.000
_cell.angle_alpha   90.00
_cell.angle_beta   90.00
_cell.angle_gamma   90.00
#
_symmetry.space_group_name_H-M   'P 1'
#
loop_
_entity.id
_entity.type
_entity.pdbx_description
1 polymer ?
#
loop_
_entity_poly.entity_id
_entity_poly.type
_entity_poly.pdbx_seq_one_letter_code
_entity_poly.pdbx_strand_id
1 'polypeptide(L)'
;VNSATPGRSLPSPRATLTGLGLASALVGLAFPVAAPAQALFQAGELDQSRFVLVAAPIGKGERSQLNIYEQIRPTRPCFAVGEGRPAAVNPLLATFDFTGICGRYIDANGYSVRVGGTDLATTYRLMVNRSGNDTLLLAIPTRGSGPEMVVARSGGIATGFLKLDLEPGWQIKRRQFGGRSLGHVYLYSENFPATVSAGTPAATAPTVVNPSAPTTPTPPGRTPMR
;
A
#
# COMPACT_ATOMS: atom_id res chain seq x y z
N VAL A 1 -53.52 28.08 -61.71
CA VAL A 1 -54.65 28.92 -61.48
C VAL A 1 -54.41 29.70 -60.19
N ASN A 2 -53.87 30.93 -60.35
CA ASN A 2 -54.38 32.25 -59.90
C ASN A 2 -55.12 32.26 -58.54
N SER A 3 -54.70 33.09 -57.55
CA SER A 3 -54.95 34.53 -57.40
C SER A 3 -54.39 34.98 -56.08
N ALA A 4 -53.49 35.93 -56.02
CA ALA A 4 -53.75 37.39 -55.86
C ALA A 4 -54.04 37.80 -54.41
N THR A 5 -53.12 38.62 -53.93
CA THR A 5 -53.00 39.56 -52.79
C THR A 5 -54.28 40.46 -52.70
N PRO A 6 -54.56 41.09 -51.55
CA PRO A 6 -53.99 42.39 -51.33
C PRO A 6 -53.57 42.71 -49.85
N GLY A 7 -52.68 43.68 -49.76
CA GLY A 7 -52.11 44.24 -48.59
C GLY A 7 -53.00 45.10 -47.71
N ARG A 8 -52.49 45.35 -46.49
CA ARG A 8 -52.96 46.49 -45.70
C ARG A 8 -51.85 47.12 -44.88
N SER A 9 -51.79 48.37 -44.97
CA SER A 9 -50.95 49.43 -44.52
C SER A 9 -50.72 49.47 -43.01
N LEU A 10 -49.48 49.93 -42.66
CA LEU A 10 -49.03 50.41 -41.36
C LEU A 10 -49.89 51.55 -40.79
N PRO A 11 -49.84 51.75 -39.47
CA PRO A 11 -49.25 52.99 -38.97
C PRO A 11 -48.27 52.81 -37.83
N SER A 12 -47.18 53.59 -37.84
CA SER A 12 -46.32 53.89 -36.68
C SER A 12 -47.06 54.71 -35.64
N PRO A 13 -46.75 54.57 -34.37
CA PRO A 13 -46.49 55.77 -33.60
C PRO A 13 -45.29 55.70 -32.66
N ARG A 14 -44.58 56.76 -32.68
CA ARG A 14 -44.00 57.55 -31.61
C ARG A 14 -43.25 56.84 -30.44
N ALA A 15 -41.99 57.17 -30.43
CA ALA A 15 -41.08 57.05 -29.34
C ALA A 15 -41.59 57.70 -28.04
N THR A 16 -41.42 56.98 -26.93
CA THR A 16 -41.30 57.56 -25.60
C THR A 16 -40.07 56.94 -24.93
N LEU A 17 -39.06 57.78 -24.80
CA LEU A 17 -37.93 57.52 -23.93
C LEU A 17 -38.40 57.52 -22.48
N THR A 18 -38.14 56.47 -21.75
CA THR A 18 -38.16 56.54 -20.29
C THR A 18 -37.12 55.58 -19.72
N GLY A 19 -36.13 56.15 -19.10
CA GLY A 19 -35.45 55.70 -17.88
C GLY A 19 -34.58 54.45 -17.87
N LEU A 20 -33.31 54.69 -17.93
CA LEU A 20 -32.23 53.77 -17.57
C LEU A 20 -32.45 53.09 -16.21
N GLY A 21 -32.36 51.78 -16.20
CA GLY A 21 -32.00 50.98 -15.05
C GLY A 21 -31.01 49.90 -15.49
N LEU A 22 -29.70 50.19 -15.42
CA LEU A 22 -28.67 49.17 -15.57
C LEU A 22 -28.66 48.25 -14.32
N ALA A 23 -29.40 47.17 -14.38
CA ALA A 23 -29.20 46.05 -13.46
C ALA A 23 -28.15 45.13 -14.07
N SER A 24 -26.90 45.27 -13.62
CA SER A 24 -25.83 44.32 -13.94
C SER A 24 -26.09 43.01 -13.21
N ALA A 25 -26.70 42.07 -13.86
CA ALA A 25 -26.79 40.67 -13.38
C ALA A 25 -25.43 40.02 -13.59
N LEU A 26 -24.65 39.91 -12.50
CA LEU A 26 -23.48 39.05 -12.41
C LEU A 26 -23.97 37.60 -12.49
N VAL A 27 -23.99 37.04 -13.70
CA VAL A 27 -24.15 35.60 -13.91
C VAL A 27 -22.86 34.94 -13.44
N GLY A 28 -22.86 34.46 -12.20
CA GLY A 28 -21.79 33.62 -11.67
C GLY A 28 -21.73 32.33 -12.48
N LEU A 29 -20.69 32.18 -13.32
CA LEU A 29 -20.35 30.93 -13.97
C LEU A 29 -19.92 29.93 -12.88
N ALA A 30 -20.89 29.16 -12.35
CA ALA A 30 -20.59 28.00 -11.52
C ALA A 30 -19.96 26.94 -12.43
N PHE A 31 -18.62 26.83 -12.40
CA PHE A 31 -17.93 25.70 -13.02
C PHE A 31 -18.34 24.43 -12.25
N PRO A 32 -18.82 23.36 -12.93
CA PRO A 32 -19.04 22.11 -12.27
C PRO A 32 -17.70 21.60 -11.75
N VAL A 33 -17.57 21.46 -10.42
CA VAL A 33 -16.45 20.75 -9.81
C VAL A 33 -16.58 19.30 -10.26
N ALA A 34 -15.67 18.84 -11.13
CA ALA A 34 -15.63 17.45 -11.56
C ALA A 34 -15.44 16.58 -10.32
N ALA A 35 -16.43 15.73 -10.02
CA ALA A 35 -16.29 14.73 -8.97
C ALA A 35 -15.08 13.84 -9.31
N PRO A 36 -14.22 13.50 -8.33
CA PRO A 36 -13.08 12.63 -8.59
C PRO A 36 -13.62 11.30 -9.16
N ALA A 37 -13.08 10.87 -10.29
CA ALA A 37 -13.41 9.59 -10.88
C ALA A 37 -13.12 8.49 -9.85
N GLN A 38 -14.14 7.79 -9.39
CA GLN A 38 -13.96 6.69 -8.45
C GLN A 38 -13.09 5.62 -9.11
N ALA A 39 -12.06 5.18 -8.39
CA ALA A 39 -11.23 4.09 -8.87
C ALA A 39 -12.10 2.86 -9.15
N LEU A 40 -11.91 2.24 -10.33
CA LEU A 40 -12.70 1.10 -10.80
C LEU A 40 -12.74 -0.04 -9.76
N PHE A 41 -11.62 -0.28 -9.09
CA PHE A 41 -11.49 -1.25 -8.01
C PHE A 41 -11.30 -0.56 -6.67
N GLN A 42 -11.90 -1.12 -5.63
CA GLN A 42 -11.77 -0.71 -4.24
C GLN A 42 -10.86 -1.67 -3.48
N ALA A 43 -10.32 -1.23 -2.34
CA ALA A 43 -9.51 -2.02 -1.44
C ALA A 43 -10.29 -2.26 -0.14
N GLY A 44 -10.79 -3.48 0.04
CA GLY A 44 -11.52 -3.90 1.23
C GLY A 44 -10.58 -4.40 2.33
N GLU A 45 -10.93 -4.14 3.58
CA GLU A 45 -10.17 -4.59 4.74
C GLU A 45 -10.14 -6.11 4.87
N LEU A 46 -9.05 -6.63 5.43
CA LEU A 46 -8.83 -8.04 5.70
C LEU A 46 -8.24 -8.24 7.10
N ASP A 47 -8.53 -9.37 7.70
CA ASP A 47 -7.85 -9.84 8.89
C ASP A 47 -6.43 -10.29 8.52
N GLN A 48 -5.42 -9.47 8.87
CA GLN A 48 -4.02 -9.69 8.54
C GLN A 48 -3.48 -11.01 9.12
N SER A 49 -4.00 -11.47 10.25
CA SER A 49 -3.57 -12.70 10.92
C SER A 49 -3.84 -13.97 10.11
N ARG A 50 -4.74 -13.89 9.13
CA ARG A 50 -5.11 -15.00 8.24
C ARG A 50 -4.16 -15.15 7.05
N PHE A 51 -3.17 -14.27 6.91
CA PHE A 51 -2.26 -14.25 5.78
C PHE A 51 -0.82 -14.48 6.19
N VAL A 52 -0.06 -15.09 5.31
CA VAL A 52 1.40 -15.13 5.38
C VAL A 52 1.99 -14.80 4.00
N LEU A 53 2.93 -13.86 3.98
CA LEU A 53 3.77 -13.60 2.82
C LEU A 53 5.01 -14.46 2.91
N VAL A 54 5.39 -15.06 1.79
CA VAL A 54 6.46 -16.04 1.75
C VAL A 54 7.41 -15.78 0.59
N ALA A 55 8.69 -15.70 0.87
CA ALA A 55 9.74 -15.85 -0.13
C ALA A 55 9.88 -17.34 -0.46
N ALA A 56 9.24 -17.78 -1.54
CA ALA A 56 9.26 -19.18 -1.99
C ALA A 56 10.43 -19.41 -2.94
N PRO A 57 11.33 -20.38 -2.66
CA PRO A 57 12.49 -20.63 -3.51
C PRO A 57 12.07 -21.14 -4.90
N ILE A 58 12.82 -20.73 -5.93
CA ILE A 58 12.64 -21.14 -7.32
C ILE A 58 13.88 -21.89 -7.78
N GLY A 59 13.67 -22.98 -8.52
CA GLY A 59 14.76 -23.78 -9.07
C GLY A 59 15.62 -24.38 -7.96
N LYS A 60 16.92 -24.11 -7.97
CA LYS A 60 17.86 -24.58 -6.94
C LYS A 60 17.90 -23.71 -5.69
N GLY A 61 16.99 -22.74 -5.54
CA GLY A 61 16.91 -21.87 -4.38
C GLY A 61 17.75 -20.59 -4.47
N GLU A 62 18.34 -20.30 -5.63
CA GLU A 62 19.12 -19.06 -5.85
C GLU A 62 18.22 -17.83 -5.96
N ARG A 63 17.00 -18.01 -6.40
CA ARG A 63 15.98 -16.97 -6.53
C ARG A 63 14.75 -17.34 -5.72
N SER A 64 13.94 -16.35 -5.40
CA SER A 64 12.65 -16.55 -4.73
C SER A 64 11.57 -15.75 -5.43
N GLN A 65 10.34 -16.25 -5.36
CA GLN A 65 9.14 -15.54 -5.76
C GLN A 65 8.28 -15.25 -4.54
N LEU A 66 7.40 -14.27 -4.65
CA LEU A 66 6.37 -14.03 -3.65
C LEU A 66 5.26 -15.06 -3.79
N ASN A 67 4.98 -15.78 -2.69
CA ASN A 67 3.73 -16.48 -2.52
C ASN A 67 2.98 -15.85 -1.35
N ILE A 68 1.67 -15.69 -1.47
CA ILE A 68 0.80 -15.28 -0.36
C ILE A 68 -0.17 -16.41 -0.10
N TYR A 69 -0.26 -16.84 1.15
CA TYR A 69 -1.22 -17.86 1.59
C TYR A 69 -2.24 -17.25 2.53
N GLU A 70 -3.50 -17.67 2.40
CA GLU A 70 -4.63 -17.23 3.22
C GLU A 70 -5.30 -18.42 3.89
N GLN A 71 -5.59 -18.30 5.17
CA GLN A 71 -6.46 -19.22 5.90
C GLN A 71 -7.92 -18.76 5.72
N ILE A 72 -8.66 -19.36 4.78
CA ILE A 72 -10.07 -18.99 4.51
C ILE A 72 -10.99 -19.61 5.57
N ARG A 73 -10.82 -20.90 5.84
CA ARG A 73 -11.60 -21.64 6.86
C ARG A 73 -10.67 -22.34 7.83
N PRO A 74 -10.97 -22.36 9.14
CA PRO A 74 -10.09 -22.95 10.15
C PRO A 74 -10.20 -24.49 10.26
N THR A 75 -10.78 -25.14 9.27
CA THR A 75 -10.99 -26.60 9.29
C THR A 75 -9.69 -27.38 9.18
N ARG A 76 -8.68 -26.80 8.54
CA ARG A 76 -7.37 -27.40 8.34
C ARG A 76 -6.33 -26.30 8.19
N PRO A 77 -5.15 -26.38 8.83
CA PRO A 77 -4.14 -25.35 8.71
C PRO A 77 -3.56 -25.29 7.29
N CYS A 78 -3.48 -24.10 6.74
CA CYS A 78 -2.95 -23.83 5.39
C CYS A 78 -1.43 -23.71 5.37
N PHE A 79 -0.86 -23.25 6.47
CA PHE A 79 0.57 -23.06 6.67
C PHE A 79 0.92 -23.17 8.15
N ALA A 80 2.20 -23.43 8.42
CA ALA A 80 2.78 -23.29 9.74
C ALA A 80 3.99 -22.35 9.66
N VAL A 81 4.13 -21.46 10.63
CA VAL A 81 5.24 -20.53 10.74
C VAL A 81 6.11 -20.95 11.91
N GLY A 82 7.40 -21.14 11.64
CA GLY A 82 8.39 -21.45 12.66
C GLY A 82 8.78 -20.21 13.47
N GLU A 83 9.60 -20.43 14.47
CA GLU A 83 10.19 -19.36 15.30
C GLU A 83 11.44 -18.76 14.66
N GLY A 84 11.86 -17.60 15.18
CA GLY A 84 13.09 -16.92 14.79
C GLY A 84 12.93 -15.85 13.72
N ARG A 85 14.04 -15.25 13.34
CA ARG A 85 14.15 -14.28 12.25
C ARG A 85 15.44 -14.54 11.47
N PRO A 86 15.33 -14.97 10.20
CA PRO A 86 14.13 -15.23 9.43
C PRO A 86 13.35 -16.45 9.94
N ALA A 87 12.02 -16.38 9.94
CA ALA A 87 11.14 -17.50 10.27
C ALA A 87 10.90 -18.37 9.03
N ALA A 88 11.01 -19.70 9.20
CA ALA A 88 10.66 -20.64 8.15
C ALA A 88 9.13 -20.79 8.04
N VAL A 89 8.62 -21.03 6.84
CA VAL A 89 7.20 -21.33 6.59
C VAL A 89 7.08 -22.72 5.99
N ASN A 90 6.18 -23.54 6.54
CA ASN A 90 5.79 -24.81 5.92
C ASN A 90 4.42 -24.62 5.23
N PRO A 91 4.35 -24.68 3.89
CA PRO A 91 3.09 -24.54 3.15
C PRO A 91 2.27 -25.83 3.17
N LEU A 92 1.54 -26.10 4.26
CA LEU A 92 0.75 -27.30 4.48
C LEU A 92 -0.33 -27.51 3.41
N LEU A 93 -0.86 -26.42 2.82
CA LEU A 93 -1.84 -26.51 1.74
C LEU A 93 -1.36 -27.32 0.52
N ALA A 94 -0.05 -27.52 0.37
CA ALA A 94 0.50 -28.33 -0.72
C ALA A 94 0.28 -29.86 -0.51
N THR A 95 -0.17 -30.29 0.67
CA THR A 95 -0.31 -31.69 1.04
C THR A 95 -1.74 -32.22 0.95
N PHE A 96 -2.73 -31.38 0.59
CA PHE A 96 -4.14 -31.76 0.51
C PHE A 96 -4.92 -30.91 -0.50
N ASP A 97 -6.15 -31.31 -0.82
CA ASP A 97 -7.06 -30.45 -1.58
C ASP A 97 -7.51 -29.27 -0.70
N PHE A 98 -6.93 -28.12 -0.96
CA PHE A 98 -7.15 -26.89 -0.20
C PHE A 98 -8.31 -26.03 -0.70
N THR A 99 -9.07 -26.49 -1.70
CA THR A 99 -10.17 -25.74 -2.32
C THR A 99 -11.18 -25.27 -1.28
N GLY A 100 -11.43 -23.96 -1.24
CA GLY A 100 -12.35 -23.33 -0.29
C GLY A 100 -11.88 -23.31 1.19
N ILE A 101 -10.72 -23.89 1.50
CA ILE A 101 -10.09 -23.89 2.84
C ILE A 101 -8.97 -22.86 2.88
N CYS A 102 -8.12 -22.82 1.84
CA CYS A 102 -6.99 -21.92 1.74
C CYS A 102 -7.04 -21.09 0.47
N GLY A 103 -6.52 -19.86 0.53
CA GLY A 103 -6.17 -19.05 -0.61
C GLY A 103 -4.69 -19.18 -0.94
N ARG A 104 -4.35 -19.16 -2.23
CA ARG A 104 -2.98 -19.16 -2.71
C ARG A 104 -2.84 -18.16 -3.85
N TYR A 105 -1.97 -17.16 -3.68
CA TYR A 105 -1.69 -16.11 -4.63
C TYR A 105 -0.21 -16.17 -4.97
N ILE A 106 0.16 -16.43 -6.23
CA ILE A 106 1.53 -16.76 -6.64
C ILE A 106 2.06 -15.90 -7.79
N ASP A 107 1.23 -15.08 -8.39
CA ASP A 107 1.56 -14.24 -9.54
C ASP A 107 0.75 -12.94 -9.58
N ALA A 108 0.98 -12.13 -10.60
CA ALA A 108 0.31 -10.83 -10.79
C ALA A 108 -1.22 -10.93 -11.00
N ASN A 109 -1.77 -12.11 -11.29
CA ASN A 109 -3.22 -12.29 -11.33
C ASN A 109 -3.79 -12.36 -9.91
N GLY A 110 -3.01 -12.88 -8.96
CA GLY A 110 -3.40 -13.04 -7.57
C GLY A 110 -3.12 -11.82 -6.69
N TYR A 111 -2.10 -11.03 -7.01
CA TYR A 111 -1.72 -9.87 -6.20
C TYR A 111 -1.15 -8.71 -7.02
N SER A 112 -1.24 -7.50 -6.47
CA SER A 112 -0.57 -6.31 -6.98
C SER A 112 -0.32 -5.27 -5.89
N VAL A 113 0.37 -4.19 -6.26
CA VAL A 113 0.62 -3.05 -5.37
C VAL A 113 -0.49 -2.01 -5.55
N ARG A 114 -0.93 -1.42 -4.43
CA ARG A 114 -1.81 -0.26 -4.41
C ARG A 114 -1.33 0.75 -3.39
N VAL A 115 -1.19 2.00 -3.81
CA VAL A 115 -0.81 3.10 -2.91
C VAL A 115 -1.92 4.14 -2.92
N GLY A 116 -2.48 4.43 -1.76
CA GLY A 116 -3.66 5.29 -1.61
C GLY A 116 -4.80 4.81 -2.50
N GLY A 117 -5.37 5.71 -3.27
CA GLY A 117 -6.43 5.41 -4.23
C GLY A 117 -5.97 4.74 -5.53
N THR A 118 -4.65 4.64 -5.79
CA THR A 118 -4.11 4.26 -7.11
C THR A 118 -3.70 2.80 -7.15
N ASP A 119 -4.29 2.03 -8.08
CA ASP A 119 -3.87 0.66 -8.40
C ASP A 119 -2.63 0.72 -9.31
N LEU A 120 -1.53 0.13 -8.84
CA LEU A 120 -0.23 0.15 -9.50
C LEU A 120 0.10 -1.15 -10.25
N ALA A 121 -0.88 -2.02 -10.49
CA ALA A 121 -0.67 -3.34 -11.11
C ALA A 121 0.06 -3.29 -12.46
N THR A 122 -0.13 -2.22 -13.24
CA THR A 122 0.49 -2.07 -14.57
C THR A 122 1.81 -1.30 -14.55
N THR A 123 2.11 -0.58 -13.46
CA THR A 123 3.27 0.32 -13.36
C THR A 123 4.34 -0.17 -12.38
N TYR A 124 3.99 -1.13 -11.51
CA TYR A 124 4.90 -1.74 -10.56
C TYR A 124 4.82 -3.27 -10.63
N ARG A 125 5.94 -3.92 -10.38
CA ARG A 125 6.02 -5.37 -10.15
C ARG A 125 6.55 -5.64 -8.76
N LEU A 126 6.11 -6.74 -8.16
CA LEU A 126 6.65 -7.25 -6.90
C LEU A 126 7.77 -8.25 -7.19
N MET A 127 8.87 -8.10 -6.51
CA MET A 127 10.05 -8.95 -6.67
C MET A 127 10.68 -9.25 -5.31
N VAL A 128 10.97 -10.53 -5.07
CA VAL A 128 11.76 -10.94 -3.89
C VAL A 128 13.23 -10.91 -4.27
N ASN A 129 14.03 -10.18 -3.51
CA ASN A 129 15.46 -10.02 -3.75
C ASN A 129 16.26 -10.17 -2.46
N ARG A 130 17.47 -10.72 -2.55
CA ARG A 130 18.46 -10.69 -1.46
C ARG A 130 19.21 -9.37 -1.53
N SER A 131 19.25 -8.67 -0.41
CA SER A 131 19.93 -7.38 -0.28
C SER A 131 20.75 -7.37 1.02
N GLY A 132 22.09 -7.37 0.89
CA GLY A 132 22.97 -7.50 2.04
C GLY A 132 22.68 -8.79 2.82
N ASN A 133 22.36 -8.67 4.09
CA ASN A 133 22.05 -9.80 4.98
C ASN A 133 20.55 -9.98 5.22
N ASP A 134 19.71 -9.64 4.23
CA ASP A 134 18.26 -9.75 4.34
C ASP A 134 17.61 -10.21 3.02
N THR A 135 16.36 -10.69 3.09
CA THR A 135 15.54 -10.98 1.93
C THR A 135 14.36 -10.01 1.92
N LEU A 136 14.29 -9.19 0.89
CA LEU A 136 13.32 -8.11 0.75
C LEU A 136 12.27 -8.43 -0.30
N LEU A 137 11.03 -8.02 -0.04
CA LEU A 137 10.00 -7.88 -1.05
C LEU A 137 9.99 -6.42 -1.51
N LEU A 138 10.29 -6.21 -2.77
CA LEU A 138 10.38 -4.91 -3.39
C LEU A 138 9.22 -4.69 -4.36
N ALA A 139 8.64 -3.49 -4.34
CA ALA A 139 7.80 -3.00 -5.41
C ALA A 139 8.65 -2.10 -6.31
N ILE A 140 8.89 -2.54 -7.54
CA ILE A 140 9.80 -1.92 -8.49
C ILE A 140 9.01 -1.39 -9.68
N PRO A 141 9.22 -0.12 -10.09
CA PRO A 141 8.56 0.42 -11.27
C PRO A 141 8.95 -0.37 -12.52
N THR A 142 7.97 -0.67 -13.38
CA THR A 142 8.17 -1.41 -14.64
C THR A 142 8.54 -0.49 -15.78
N ARG A 143 8.12 0.77 -15.71
CA ARG A 143 8.38 1.83 -16.69
C ARG A 143 8.47 3.18 -15.97
N GLY A 144 9.31 4.07 -16.49
CA GLY A 144 9.43 5.45 -15.98
C GLY A 144 10.20 5.55 -14.66
N SER A 145 10.09 6.70 -14.04
CA SER A 145 10.74 7.05 -12.77
C SER A 145 9.72 6.99 -11.64
N GLY A 146 9.73 5.94 -10.87
CA GLY A 146 9.00 5.84 -9.61
C GLY A 146 9.96 5.39 -8.52
N PRO A 147 9.64 5.61 -7.24
CA PRO A 147 10.46 5.11 -6.15
C PRO A 147 10.37 3.57 -6.08
N GLU A 148 11.51 2.92 -5.87
CA GLU A 148 11.51 1.54 -5.39
C GLU A 148 11.03 1.54 -3.95
N MET A 149 10.13 0.62 -3.59
CA MET A 149 9.54 0.54 -2.27
C MET A 149 9.84 -0.82 -1.64
N VAL A 150 10.35 -0.81 -0.40
CA VAL A 150 10.43 -2.03 0.42
C VAL A 150 9.04 -2.27 1.00
N VAL A 151 8.45 -3.42 0.66
CA VAL A 151 7.09 -3.80 1.08
C VAL A 151 7.12 -4.71 2.29
N ALA A 152 8.09 -5.63 2.33
CA ALA A 152 8.25 -6.61 3.42
C ALA A 152 9.69 -7.11 3.47
N ARG A 153 10.07 -7.72 4.61
CA ARG A 153 11.39 -8.33 4.81
C ARG A 153 11.31 -9.60 5.65
N SER A 154 12.32 -10.47 5.51
CA SER A 154 12.43 -11.68 6.33
C SER A 154 13.18 -11.47 7.65
N GLY A 155 13.96 -10.39 7.77
CA GLY A 155 14.82 -10.12 8.91
C GLY A 155 16.07 -11.00 8.94
N GLY A 156 16.53 -11.49 7.79
CA GLY A 156 17.74 -12.27 7.65
C GLY A 156 17.76 -13.11 6.37
N ILE A 157 18.80 -13.93 6.22
CA ILE A 157 18.98 -14.87 5.10
C ILE A 157 18.93 -16.30 5.64
N ALA A 158 18.11 -17.14 5.02
CA ALA A 158 18.11 -18.58 5.19
C ALA A 158 17.69 -19.27 3.88
N THR A 159 17.72 -20.59 3.88
CA THR A 159 17.24 -21.42 2.77
C THR A 159 15.79 -21.83 2.99
N GLY A 160 15.07 -22.16 1.91
CA GLY A 160 13.70 -22.64 1.97
C GLY A 160 12.67 -21.50 1.89
N PHE A 161 11.46 -21.79 2.36
CA PHE A 161 10.35 -20.85 2.40
C PHE A 161 10.48 -19.95 3.61
N LEU A 162 10.65 -18.65 3.39
CA LEU A 162 10.85 -17.69 4.47
C LEU A 162 9.65 -16.76 4.60
N LYS A 163 9.21 -16.52 5.83
CA LYS A 163 8.21 -15.50 6.12
C LYS A 163 8.75 -14.13 5.75
N LEU A 164 7.91 -13.32 5.15
CA LEU A 164 8.15 -11.90 4.91
C LEU A 164 7.19 -11.09 5.78
N ASP A 165 7.73 -10.34 6.72
CA ASP A 165 6.98 -9.42 7.57
C ASP A 165 6.79 -8.09 6.82
N LEU A 166 5.57 -7.61 6.75
CA LEU A 166 5.25 -6.32 6.12
C LEU A 166 5.95 -5.17 6.84
N GLU A 167 6.47 -4.24 6.08
CA GLU A 167 7.02 -3.00 6.61
C GLU A 167 5.92 -2.13 7.24
N PRO A 168 6.25 -1.25 8.19
CA PRO A 168 5.30 -0.32 8.77
C PRO A 168 4.55 0.47 7.71
N GLY A 169 3.22 0.55 7.84
CA GLY A 169 2.34 1.23 6.88
C GLY A 169 1.88 0.38 5.71
N TRP A 170 2.39 -0.86 5.57
CA TRP A 170 1.89 -1.82 4.60
C TRP A 170 0.90 -2.80 5.22
N GLN A 171 -0.10 -3.20 4.44
CA GLN A 171 -1.12 -4.18 4.83
C GLN A 171 -1.65 -4.92 3.60
N ILE A 172 -2.34 -6.03 3.81
CA ILE A 172 -3.03 -6.76 2.75
C ILE A 172 -4.48 -6.29 2.71
N LYS A 173 -4.98 -5.95 1.52
CA LYS A 173 -6.39 -5.62 1.30
C LYS A 173 -6.99 -6.45 0.18
N ARG A 174 -8.30 -6.69 0.22
CA ARG A 174 -9.02 -7.41 -0.82
C ARG A 174 -9.39 -6.48 -1.97
N ARG A 175 -9.08 -6.85 -3.21
CA ARG A 175 -9.64 -6.16 -4.37
C ARG A 175 -11.14 -6.38 -4.42
N GLN A 176 -11.89 -5.29 -4.61
CA GLN A 176 -13.34 -5.31 -4.71
C GLN A 176 -13.80 -4.56 -5.96
N PHE A 177 -14.90 -5.02 -6.55
CA PHE A 177 -15.60 -4.35 -7.64
C PHE A 177 -17.10 -4.38 -7.38
N GLY A 178 -17.75 -3.21 -7.39
CA GLY A 178 -19.18 -3.09 -7.11
C GLY A 178 -19.59 -3.73 -5.78
N GLY A 179 -18.77 -3.61 -4.73
CA GLY A 179 -19.01 -4.20 -3.41
C GLY A 179 -18.73 -5.71 -3.31
N ARG A 180 -18.34 -6.36 -4.41
CA ARG A 180 -18.02 -7.81 -4.43
C ARG A 180 -16.51 -8.02 -4.28
N SER A 181 -16.14 -8.92 -3.37
CA SER A 181 -14.74 -9.37 -3.21
C SER A 181 -14.29 -10.22 -4.40
N LEU A 182 -13.08 -9.94 -4.88
CA LEU A 182 -12.44 -10.68 -5.97
C LEU A 182 -11.34 -11.60 -5.43
N GLY A 183 -10.90 -12.55 -6.27
CA GLY A 183 -9.81 -13.46 -5.98
C GLY A 183 -8.41 -12.83 -6.10
N HIS A 184 -8.26 -11.55 -5.71
CA HIS A 184 -7.04 -10.79 -5.84
C HIS A 184 -6.80 -9.96 -4.57
N VAL A 185 -5.57 -9.87 -4.12
CA VAL A 185 -5.17 -9.08 -2.95
C VAL A 185 -4.22 -7.95 -3.35
N TYR A 186 -4.32 -6.83 -2.63
CA TYR A 186 -3.37 -5.73 -2.73
C TYR A 186 -2.35 -5.80 -1.61
N LEU A 187 -1.08 -5.58 -1.92
CA LEU A 187 -0.13 -5.05 -0.97
C LEU A 187 -0.33 -3.54 -0.96
N TYR A 188 -0.94 -3.06 0.10
CA TYR A 188 -1.52 -1.73 0.20
C TYR A 188 -0.75 -0.86 1.19
N SER A 189 -0.49 0.38 0.79
CA SER A 189 -0.05 1.45 1.68
C SER A 189 -0.89 2.71 1.41
N GLU A 190 -1.19 3.50 2.44
CA GLU A 190 -1.92 4.78 2.27
C GLU A 190 -1.10 5.80 1.50
N ASN A 191 0.21 5.83 1.74
CA ASN A 191 1.12 6.79 1.13
C ASN A 191 2.30 6.05 0.49
N PHE A 192 2.94 6.69 -0.48
CA PHE A 192 4.25 6.22 -0.92
C PHE A 192 5.19 6.25 0.29
N PRO A 193 5.81 5.12 0.66
CA PRO A 193 6.80 5.10 1.72
C PRO A 193 7.90 6.11 1.39
N ALA A 194 8.43 6.77 2.42
CA ALA A 194 9.60 7.61 2.24
C ALA A 194 10.68 6.77 1.55
N THR A 195 11.26 7.27 0.47
CA THR A 195 12.34 6.59 -0.25
C THR A 195 13.45 6.30 0.73
N VAL A 196 13.70 5.02 1.00
CA VAL A 196 14.92 4.64 1.72
C VAL A 196 16.05 4.84 0.73
N SER A 197 16.68 6.01 0.75
CA SER A 197 17.97 6.21 0.09
C SER A 197 18.90 5.15 0.65
N ALA A 198 19.33 4.22 -0.19
CA ALA A 198 20.33 3.25 0.18
C ALA A 198 21.58 4.04 0.62
N GLY A 199 21.89 4.02 1.92
CA GLY A 199 23.14 4.54 2.45
C GLY A 199 23.06 5.75 3.37
N THR A 200 22.26 5.69 4.44
CA THR A 200 22.63 6.44 5.65
C THR A 200 22.64 5.44 6.80
N PRO A 201 23.81 5.16 7.41
CA PRO A 201 23.84 4.39 8.65
C PRO A 201 22.99 5.14 9.67
N ALA A 202 22.14 4.41 10.40
CA ALA A 202 21.36 4.94 11.49
C ALA A 202 22.24 5.83 12.36
N ALA A 203 21.90 7.11 12.45
CA ALA A 203 22.56 8.03 13.35
C ALA A 203 22.43 7.43 14.75
N THR A 204 23.58 7.04 15.31
CA THR A 204 23.71 6.61 16.70
C THR A 204 23.09 7.71 17.56
N ALA A 205 22.03 7.40 18.29
CA ALA A 205 21.45 8.31 19.25
C ALA A 205 22.55 8.83 20.18
N PRO A 206 22.61 10.13 20.50
CA PRO A 206 23.61 10.64 21.41
C PRO A 206 23.43 9.94 22.77
N THR A 207 24.49 9.24 23.20
CA THR A 207 24.58 8.69 24.55
C THR A 207 24.46 9.86 25.51
N VAL A 208 23.35 9.95 26.24
CA VAL A 208 23.20 10.88 27.37
C VAL A 208 24.21 10.42 28.43
N VAL A 209 25.31 11.14 28.51
CA VAL A 209 26.28 11.00 29.61
C VAL A 209 25.57 11.57 30.85
N ASN A 210 25.14 10.67 31.70
CA ASN A 210 24.61 11.04 33.03
C ASN A 210 25.79 11.55 33.88
N PRO A 211 25.76 12.79 34.42
CA PRO A 211 26.84 13.28 35.27
C PRO A 211 26.92 12.43 36.55
N SER A 212 28.14 11.97 36.84
CA SER A 212 28.50 11.15 37.96
C SER A 212 27.97 11.65 39.30
N ALA A 213 27.39 10.75 40.09
CA ALA A 213 27.05 10.96 41.47
C ALA A 213 28.31 11.30 42.31
N PRO A 214 28.21 12.17 43.33
CA PRO A 214 29.34 12.55 44.16
C PRO A 214 29.83 11.35 45.00
N THR A 215 31.15 11.09 44.95
CA THR A 215 31.83 10.12 45.76
C THR A 215 31.80 10.54 47.23
N THR A 216 31.22 9.69 48.06
CA THR A 216 31.27 9.80 49.53
C THR A 216 32.73 9.44 50.01
N PRO A 217 33.38 10.24 50.88
CA PRO A 217 34.69 9.90 51.35
C PRO A 217 34.64 8.74 52.35
N THR A 218 35.56 7.77 52.17
CA THR A 218 35.78 6.63 53.06
C THR A 218 36.39 7.10 54.37
N PRO A 219 35.90 6.65 55.55
CA PRO A 219 36.55 6.96 56.85
C PRO A 219 37.85 6.17 57.03
N PRO A 220 38.84 6.73 57.75
CA PRO A 220 40.15 6.12 57.93
C PRO A 220 40.12 4.87 58.81
N GLY A 221 40.83 3.83 58.31
CA GLY A 221 40.98 2.55 58.99
C GLY A 221 41.58 2.65 60.40
N ARG A 222 40.98 1.92 61.34
CA ARG A 222 41.52 1.66 62.65
C ARG A 222 42.61 0.59 62.53
N THR A 223 43.83 0.95 62.99
CA THR A 223 44.92 0.06 63.21
C THR A 223 44.62 -0.88 64.39
N PRO A 224 44.84 -2.19 64.31
CA PRO A 224 44.78 -3.05 65.49
C PRO A 224 46.06 -2.94 66.32
N MET A 225 45.90 -2.56 67.58
CA MET A 225 46.91 -2.80 68.58
C MET A 225 46.88 -4.26 69.05
N ARG A 226 47.99 -4.88 69.01
CA ARG A 226 48.53 -6.03 69.73
C ARG A 226 47.62 -6.86 70.59
#